data_4ed6f229136f817583bf8d4a8dd09118
#
_entry.id   4ed6f229136f817583bf8d4a8dd09118
#
_cell.length_a   1.000
_cell.length_b   1.000
_cell.length_c   1.000
_cell.angle_alpha   90.00
_cell.angle_beta   90.00
_cell.angle_gamma   90.00
#
_symmetry.space_group_name_H-M   'P 1'
#
loop_
_entity.id
_entity.type
_entity.pdbx_description
1 polymer ?
#
loop_
_entity_poly.entity_id
_entity_poly.type
_entity_poly.pdbx_seq_one_letter_code
_entity_poly.pdbx_strand_id
1 'polypeptide(L)'
;MKLKAIASALLVTLSLSGCVIHVGKSHAADVEFKEELTLTADSINQLLVENGSGSINIIGVEGQTSINVKAHVWTDDDRSHKLSLTQSGDEARLVAYASNSFGSWGSSNTRIDIDVTMPKHLALSINDGSGSINVENIGNNVDIDDGSGSIELSDVEGAVKVNDGSGNLTLEKVSSNLDITDGSGNITIRDIGGDVIVN
;
A
#
# COMPACT_ATOMS: atom_id res chain seq x y z
N MET A 1 -4.30 -46.08 25.61
CA MET A 1 -4.92 -44.73 25.62
C MET A 1 -4.44 -43.98 24.40
N LYS A 2 -5.25 -43.84 23.35
CA LYS A 2 -4.84 -43.22 22.08
C LYS A 2 -5.29 -41.77 22.11
N LEU A 3 -4.35 -40.82 22.14
CA LEU A 3 -4.59 -39.40 22.04
C LEU A 3 -4.93 -39.05 20.58
N LYS A 4 -6.14 -38.56 20.33
CA LYS A 4 -6.53 -38.02 19.02
C LYS A 4 -6.17 -36.54 18.99
N ALA A 5 -5.24 -36.19 18.11
CA ALA A 5 -4.95 -34.80 17.77
C ALA A 5 -6.11 -34.25 16.94
N ILE A 6 -6.75 -33.19 17.44
CA ILE A 6 -7.77 -32.42 16.71
C ILE A 6 -7.02 -31.30 15.99
N ALA A 7 -6.93 -31.43 14.67
CA ALA A 7 -6.44 -30.36 13.83
C ALA A 7 -7.57 -29.35 13.63
N SER A 8 -7.47 -28.17 14.25
CA SER A 8 -8.37 -27.03 13.96
C SER A 8 -7.98 -26.42 12.63
N ALA A 9 -8.77 -26.69 11.62
CA ALA A 9 -8.69 -25.96 10.34
C ALA A 9 -9.32 -24.57 10.55
N LEU A 10 -8.49 -23.54 10.52
CA LEU A 10 -8.93 -22.14 10.52
C LEU A 10 -9.53 -21.84 9.15
N LEU A 11 -10.85 -21.74 9.08
CA LEU A 11 -11.57 -21.37 7.88
C LEU A 11 -11.52 -19.85 7.73
N VAL A 12 -10.63 -19.35 6.86
CA VAL A 12 -10.61 -17.94 6.45
C VAL A 12 -11.76 -17.72 5.48
N THR A 13 -12.82 -17.07 5.93
CA THR A 13 -13.93 -16.66 5.07
C THR A 13 -13.55 -15.36 4.36
N LEU A 14 -13.12 -15.45 3.11
CA LEU A 14 -13.01 -14.31 2.20
C LEU A 14 -14.44 -13.90 1.80
N SER A 15 -14.94 -12.79 2.33
CA SER A 15 -16.17 -12.18 1.84
C SER A 15 -15.85 -11.22 0.70
N LEU A 16 -15.92 -11.71 -0.55
CA LEU A 16 -15.90 -10.87 -1.73
C LEU A 16 -17.31 -10.30 -1.96
N SER A 17 -17.51 -9.03 -1.63
CA SER A 17 -18.69 -8.28 -2.07
C SER A 17 -18.27 -7.26 -3.13
N GLY A 18 -18.20 -7.70 -4.38
CA GLY A 18 -17.93 -6.84 -5.54
C GLY A 18 -19.23 -6.33 -6.16
N CYS A 19 -19.45 -5.02 -6.20
CA CYS A 19 -20.47 -4.39 -7.02
C CYS A 19 -19.84 -3.92 -8.34
N VAL A 20 -20.19 -4.56 -9.47
CA VAL A 20 -19.76 -4.14 -10.80
C VAL A 20 -20.71 -3.09 -11.34
N ILE A 21 -20.22 -1.88 -11.63
CA ILE A 21 -20.97 -0.85 -12.33
C ILE A 21 -20.39 -0.71 -13.75
N HIS A 22 -21.19 -0.96 -14.77
CA HIS A 22 -20.81 -0.80 -16.18
C HIS A 22 -21.10 0.65 -16.61
N VAL A 23 -20.09 1.39 -17.04
CA VAL A 23 -20.23 2.72 -17.67
C VAL A 23 -19.54 2.72 -19.02
N GLY A 24 -20.24 3.22 -20.03
CA GLY A 24 -19.98 3.07 -21.45
C GLY A 24 -18.70 3.78 -22.00
N LYS A 25 -18.29 3.31 -23.11
CA LYS A 25 -17.14 3.45 -24.00
C LYS A 25 -16.50 4.83 -24.15
N SER A 26 -15.22 4.94 -23.77
CA SER A 26 -14.21 5.81 -24.35
C SER A 26 -12.83 5.11 -24.19
N HIS A 27 -11.85 5.41 -25.02
CA HIS A 27 -10.53 4.77 -25.11
C HIS A 27 -9.61 4.97 -23.87
N ALA A 28 -10.18 4.88 -22.69
CA ALA A 28 -9.58 4.73 -21.39
C ALA A 28 -10.13 3.44 -20.80
N ALA A 29 -9.44 2.79 -19.87
CA ALA A 29 -9.79 1.53 -19.24
C ALA A 29 -11.29 1.18 -19.33
N ASP A 30 -11.65 0.13 -20.05
CA ASP A 30 -13.05 -0.17 -20.40
C ASP A 30 -13.87 -0.74 -19.22
N VAL A 31 -13.20 -1.08 -18.10
CA VAL A 31 -13.82 -1.67 -16.91
C VAL A 31 -13.39 -0.95 -15.65
N GLU A 32 -14.36 -0.50 -14.88
CA GLU A 32 -14.17 0.15 -13.57
C GLU A 32 -14.96 -0.61 -12.51
N PHE A 33 -14.34 -0.92 -11.38
CA PHE A 33 -15.00 -1.56 -10.24
C PHE A 33 -14.26 -1.28 -8.92
N LYS A 34 -14.94 -1.60 -7.81
CA LYS A 34 -14.38 -1.46 -6.47
C LYS A 34 -14.30 -2.82 -5.79
N GLU A 35 -13.21 -3.04 -5.08
CA GLU A 35 -13.00 -4.23 -4.25
C GLU A 35 -12.64 -3.81 -2.82
N GLU A 36 -13.08 -4.60 -1.85
CA GLU A 36 -12.73 -4.42 -0.44
C GLU A 36 -12.06 -5.69 0.08
N LEU A 37 -10.92 -5.53 0.75
CA LEU A 37 -10.19 -6.61 1.39
C LEU A 37 -10.04 -6.32 2.88
N THR A 38 -10.10 -7.35 3.70
CA THR A 38 -9.87 -7.23 5.15
C THR A 38 -9.01 -8.40 5.63
N LEU A 39 -8.03 -8.09 6.49
CA LEU A 39 -7.16 -9.07 7.14
C LEU A 39 -7.04 -8.73 8.63
N THR A 40 -7.30 -9.71 9.51
CA THR A 40 -7.05 -9.56 10.95
C THR A 40 -5.56 -9.46 11.22
N ALA A 41 -5.16 -8.50 12.06
CA ALA A 41 -3.76 -8.14 12.27
C ALA A 41 -3.19 -8.56 13.66
N ASP A 42 -3.83 -9.49 14.38
CA ASP A 42 -3.45 -9.87 15.75
C ASP A 42 -2.02 -10.38 15.90
N SER A 43 -1.43 -10.93 14.84
CA SER A 43 -0.05 -11.46 14.81
C SER A 43 0.83 -10.82 13.75
N ILE A 44 0.43 -9.66 13.24
CA ILE A 44 1.15 -8.93 12.20
C ILE A 44 1.96 -7.81 12.84
N ASN A 45 3.22 -7.68 12.42
CA ASN A 45 4.12 -6.61 12.84
C ASN A 45 4.40 -5.60 11.71
N GLN A 46 4.15 -5.97 10.46
CA GLN A 46 4.46 -5.16 9.28
C GLN A 46 3.42 -5.34 8.18
N LEU A 47 3.08 -4.24 7.50
CA LEU A 47 2.38 -4.25 6.22
C LEU A 47 3.37 -3.93 5.09
N LEU A 48 3.49 -4.83 4.11
CA LEU A 48 4.17 -4.60 2.85
C LEU A 48 3.13 -4.31 1.76
N VAL A 49 3.29 -3.20 1.06
CA VAL A 49 2.43 -2.76 -0.05
C VAL A 49 3.24 -2.77 -1.33
N GLU A 50 2.77 -3.48 -2.34
CA GLU A 50 3.32 -3.47 -3.70
C GLU A 50 2.25 -2.95 -4.65
N ASN A 51 2.47 -1.77 -5.21
CA ASN A 51 1.58 -1.14 -6.18
C ASN A 51 2.31 -0.88 -7.50
N GLY A 52 1.61 -1.02 -8.60
CA GLY A 52 2.19 -0.78 -9.92
C GLY A 52 1.92 0.62 -10.43
N SER A 53 0.68 1.06 -10.32
CA SER A 53 0.26 2.41 -10.67
C SER A 53 -1.09 2.76 -10.06
N GLY A 54 -1.25 4.01 -9.66
CA GLY A 54 -2.42 4.54 -8.99
C GLY A 54 -2.05 5.23 -7.68
N SER A 55 -3.03 5.78 -7.00
CA SER A 55 -2.80 6.44 -5.72
C SER A 55 -2.82 5.45 -4.56
N ILE A 56 -1.94 5.68 -3.59
CA ILE A 56 -1.87 4.96 -2.32
C ILE A 56 -2.20 5.94 -1.20
N ASN A 57 -3.22 5.66 -0.41
CA ASN A 57 -3.56 6.42 0.78
C ASN A 57 -3.60 5.46 1.98
N ILE A 58 -2.74 5.68 2.98
CA ILE A 58 -2.61 4.79 4.15
C ILE A 58 -2.72 5.60 5.43
N ILE A 59 -3.62 5.18 6.31
CA ILE A 59 -3.84 5.81 7.61
C ILE A 59 -3.71 4.76 8.71
N GLY A 60 -2.82 5.01 9.66
CA GLY A 60 -2.73 4.26 10.91
C GLY A 60 -3.84 4.66 11.87
N VAL A 61 -4.53 3.69 12.43
CA VAL A 61 -5.66 3.91 13.34
C VAL A 61 -5.38 3.28 14.70
N GLU A 62 -5.48 4.08 15.76
CA GLU A 62 -5.29 3.61 17.13
C GLU A 62 -6.37 2.59 17.52
N GLY A 63 -5.96 1.47 18.14
CA GLY A 63 -6.87 0.43 18.59
C GLY A 63 -7.52 -0.42 17.49
N GLN A 64 -7.21 -0.18 16.21
CA GLN A 64 -7.67 -1.04 15.14
C GLN A 64 -6.97 -2.40 15.19
N THR A 65 -7.71 -3.48 14.89
CA THR A 65 -7.23 -4.87 14.94
C THR A 65 -7.20 -5.57 13.58
N SER A 66 -7.46 -4.82 12.51
CA SER A 66 -7.48 -5.34 11.14
C SER A 66 -6.87 -4.35 10.17
N ILE A 67 -6.36 -4.87 9.05
CA ILE A 67 -6.00 -4.09 7.87
C ILE A 67 -7.21 -4.13 6.95
N ASN A 68 -7.74 -2.95 6.58
CA ASN A 68 -8.86 -2.84 5.65
C ASN A 68 -8.40 -2.06 4.41
N VAL A 69 -8.69 -2.59 3.25
CA VAL A 69 -8.32 -2.04 1.95
C VAL A 69 -9.58 -1.79 1.14
N LYS A 70 -9.70 -0.60 0.58
CA LYS A 70 -10.67 -0.26 -0.46
C LYS A 70 -9.88 0.05 -1.71
N ALA A 71 -10.11 -0.73 -2.76
CA ALA A 71 -9.45 -0.56 -4.04
C ALA A 71 -10.45 -0.10 -5.09
N HIS A 72 -10.03 0.89 -5.88
CA HIS A 72 -10.74 1.33 -7.07
C HIS A 72 -9.89 0.97 -8.28
N VAL A 73 -10.40 0.07 -9.10
CA VAL A 73 -9.67 -0.56 -10.21
C VAL A 73 -10.22 -0.06 -11.53
N TRP A 74 -9.33 0.44 -12.38
CA TRP A 74 -9.56 0.68 -13.80
C TRP A 74 -8.66 -0.25 -14.59
N THR A 75 -9.22 -1.02 -15.51
CA THR A 75 -8.46 -2.02 -16.25
C THR A 75 -9.03 -2.21 -17.65
N ASP A 76 -8.28 -2.89 -18.51
CA ASP A 76 -8.72 -3.28 -19.82
C ASP A 76 -9.82 -4.35 -19.77
N ASP A 77 -10.48 -4.65 -20.89
CA ASP A 77 -11.58 -5.63 -20.99
C ASP A 77 -11.22 -7.04 -20.47
N ASP A 78 -9.94 -7.42 -20.52
CA ASP A 78 -9.43 -8.71 -20.06
C ASP A 78 -9.29 -8.82 -18.53
N ARG A 79 -9.50 -7.71 -17.79
CA ARG A 79 -9.36 -7.61 -16.34
C ARG A 79 -8.03 -8.14 -15.80
N SER A 80 -6.96 -7.90 -16.55
CA SER A 80 -5.61 -8.33 -16.20
C SER A 80 -5.04 -7.51 -15.06
N HIS A 81 -5.51 -7.76 -13.85
CA HIS A 81 -4.96 -7.14 -12.63
C HIS A 81 -4.78 -8.19 -11.53
N LYS A 82 -3.95 -7.85 -10.57
CA LYS A 82 -3.76 -8.60 -9.34
C LYS A 82 -4.02 -7.69 -8.16
N LEU A 83 -5.02 -8.05 -7.36
CA LEU A 83 -5.31 -7.43 -6.08
C LEU A 83 -5.43 -8.53 -5.03
N SER A 84 -4.60 -8.48 -3.99
CA SER A 84 -4.63 -9.49 -2.92
C SER A 84 -4.05 -8.93 -1.62
N LEU A 85 -4.64 -9.31 -0.50
CA LEU A 85 -4.15 -9.06 0.85
C LEU A 85 -3.97 -10.40 1.55
N THR A 86 -2.73 -10.77 1.87
CA THR A 86 -2.36 -12.08 2.42
C THR A 86 -1.43 -11.93 3.62
N GLN A 87 -1.38 -12.94 4.48
CA GLN A 87 -0.45 -13.01 5.60
C GLN A 87 0.57 -14.13 5.39
N SER A 88 1.83 -13.85 5.70
CA SER A 88 2.92 -14.81 5.76
C SER A 88 3.75 -14.57 7.02
N GLY A 89 3.61 -15.44 8.03
CA GLY A 89 4.21 -15.23 9.33
C GLY A 89 3.63 -13.99 10.02
N ASP A 90 4.48 -13.03 10.34
CA ASP A 90 4.15 -11.75 10.97
C ASP A 90 4.08 -10.57 9.99
N GLU A 91 4.12 -10.85 8.70
CA GLU A 91 3.98 -9.88 7.61
C GLU A 91 2.63 -10.01 6.91
N ALA A 92 1.93 -8.87 6.73
CA ALA A 92 0.84 -8.73 5.78
C ALA A 92 1.38 -8.20 4.47
N ARG A 93 0.90 -8.74 3.34
CA ARG A 93 1.29 -8.30 2.00
C ARG A 93 0.08 -7.93 1.18
N LEU A 94 0.00 -6.65 0.80
CA LEU A 94 -0.96 -6.10 -0.16
C LEU A 94 -0.29 -5.97 -1.52
N VAL A 95 -0.89 -6.57 -2.54
CA VAL A 95 -0.41 -6.53 -3.92
C VAL A 95 -1.48 -5.93 -4.80
N ALA A 96 -1.14 -4.88 -5.57
CA ALA A 96 -2.05 -4.16 -6.45
C ALA A 96 -1.33 -3.73 -7.74
N TYR A 97 -1.36 -4.56 -8.81
CA TYR A 97 -0.75 -4.21 -10.09
C TYR A 97 -1.40 -4.90 -11.28
N ALA A 98 -1.07 -4.45 -12.50
CA ALA A 98 -1.48 -5.08 -13.73
C ALA A 98 -0.78 -6.44 -13.93
N SER A 99 -1.53 -7.50 -14.19
CA SER A 99 -0.99 -8.88 -14.32
C SER A 99 0.01 -9.06 -15.45
N ASN A 100 0.01 -8.19 -16.46
CA ASN A 100 0.85 -8.30 -17.65
C ASN A 100 2.19 -7.53 -17.55
N SER A 101 2.55 -7.02 -16.37
CA SER A 101 3.74 -6.16 -16.18
C SER A 101 5.09 -6.90 -16.28
N PHE A 102 5.14 -8.23 -16.29
CA PHE A 102 6.37 -8.97 -16.47
C PHE A 102 6.64 -9.31 -17.94
N GLY A 103 7.41 -8.45 -18.63
CA GLY A 103 8.04 -8.77 -19.92
C GLY A 103 7.21 -8.49 -21.17
N SER A 104 6.07 -7.82 -21.09
CA SER A 104 5.29 -7.40 -22.24
C SER A 104 5.51 -5.91 -22.55
N TRP A 105 5.89 -5.59 -23.79
CA TRP A 105 6.06 -4.22 -24.31
C TRP A 105 4.70 -3.55 -24.62
N GLY A 106 3.62 -3.93 -23.95
CA GLY A 106 2.30 -3.33 -24.06
C GLY A 106 2.05 -2.38 -22.89
N SER A 107 1.64 -1.14 -23.17
CA SER A 107 1.12 -0.24 -22.14
C SER A 107 -0.19 -0.84 -21.59
N SER A 108 -0.18 -1.33 -20.36
CA SER A 108 -1.40 -1.65 -19.63
C SER A 108 -2.02 -0.33 -19.16
N ASN A 109 -3.30 -0.12 -19.44
CA ASN A 109 -4.07 1.02 -18.91
C ASN A 109 -4.60 0.71 -17.48
N THR A 110 -4.13 -0.34 -16.85
CA THR A 110 -4.57 -0.73 -15.51
C THR A 110 -4.00 0.23 -14.47
N ARG A 111 -4.90 0.80 -13.69
CA ARG A 111 -4.63 1.65 -12.55
C ARG A 111 -5.43 1.15 -11.35
N ILE A 112 -4.82 1.09 -10.18
CA ILE A 112 -5.47 0.68 -8.94
C ILE A 112 -5.19 1.73 -7.87
N ASP A 113 -6.20 2.51 -7.52
CA ASP A 113 -6.12 3.40 -6.36
C ASP A 113 -6.53 2.62 -5.11
N ILE A 114 -5.74 2.73 -4.05
CA ILE A 114 -5.96 2.02 -2.80
C ILE A 114 -6.06 2.98 -1.61
N ASP A 115 -7.12 2.81 -0.82
CA ASP A 115 -7.29 3.41 0.50
C ASP A 115 -7.14 2.32 1.55
N VAL A 116 -6.18 2.46 2.44
CA VAL A 116 -5.85 1.48 3.47
C VAL A 116 -6.01 2.11 4.85
N THR A 117 -6.72 1.43 5.75
CA THR A 117 -6.62 1.69 7.18
C THR A 117 -5.97 0.49 7.87
N MET A 118 -5.01 0.75 8.73
CA MET A 118 -4.24 -0.29 9.41
C MET A 118 -4.05 0.03 10.90
N PRO A 119 -3.75 -0.96 11.75
CA PRO A 119 -3.32 -0.70 13.11
C PRO A 119 -2.10 0.23 13.14
N LYS A 120 -2.18 1.31 13.90
CA LYS A 120 -1.12 2.34 13.98
C LYS A 120 0.26 1.77 14.34
N HIS A 121 0.32 0.73 15.16
CA HIS A 121 1.56 0.15 15.67
C HIS A 121 2.35 -0.70 14.65
N LEU A 122 1.78 -1.04 13.49
CA LEU A 122 2.47 -1.81 12.48
C LEU A 122 3.53 -0.96 11.76
N ALA A 123 4.66 -1.58 11.44
CA ALA A 123 5.60 -1.00 10.49
C ALA A 123 5.00 -1.03 9.07
N LEU A 124 5.42 -0.10 8.23
CA LEU A 124 4.95 0.05 6.86
C LEU A 124 6.10 0.02 5.88
N SER A 125 5.98 -0.80 4.83
CA SER A 125 6.89 -0.78 3.69
C SER A 125 6.06 -0.65 2.41
N ILE A 126 6.44 0.28 1.53
CA ILE A 126 5.76 0.55 0.26
C ILE A 126 6.78 0.43 -0.87
N ASN A 127 6.41 -0.32 -1.91
CA ASN A 127 7.09 -0.34 -3.19
C ASN A 127 6.07 0.04 -4.26
N ASP A 128 6.20 1.24 -4.82
CA ASP A 128 5.31 1.77 -5.86
C ASP A 128 6.04 2.03 -7.17
N GLY A 129 5.37 1.78 -8.26
CA GLY A 129 5.89 2.09 -9.59
C GLY A 129 5.61 3.52 -10.00
N SER A 130 4.38 4.00 -9.77
CA SER A 130 3.99 5.36 -10.12
C SER A 130 2.64 5.77 -9.54
N GLY A 131 2.55 6.98 -9.04
CA GLY A 131 1.33 7.55 -8.49
C GLY A 131 1.59 8.49 -7.34
N SER A 132 0.57 8.83 -6.60
CA SER A 132 0.73 9.61 -5.37
C SER A 132 0.66 8.68 -4.18
N ILE A 133 1.55 8.88 -3.24
CA ILE A 133 1.58 8.18 -1.96
C ILE A 133 1.26 9.18 -0.85
N ASN A 134 0.23 8.90 -0.07
CA ASN A 134 -0.10 9.64 1.15
C ASN A 134 -0.10 8.69 2.35
N VAL A 135 0.72 8.98 3.37
CA VAL A 135 0.84 8.16 4.58
C VAL A 135 0.66 9.05 5.80
N GLU A 136 -0.24 8.66 6.69
CA GLU A 136 -0.55 9.42 7.89
C GLU A 136 -0.68 8.54 9.13
N ASN A 137 -0.19 9.08 10.27
CA ASN A 137 -0.40 8.53 11.61
C ASN A 137 0.14 7.12 11.82
N ILE A 138 1.40 6.87 11.49
CA ILE A 138 2.08 5.59 11.70
C ILE A 138 2.92 5.62 12.99
N GLY A 139 2.67 4.69 13.90
CA GLY A 139 3.37 4.58 15.20
C GLY A 139 4.69 3.78 15.15
N ASN A 140 5.16 3.41 13.97
CA ASN A 140 6.35 2.59 13.76
C ASN A 140 7.15 3.10 12.55
N ASN A 141 8.18 2.37 12.12
CA ASN A 141 9.02 2.73 10.98
C ASN A 141 8.26 2.68 9.66
N VAL A 142 8.63 3.57 8.75
CA VAL A 142 8.12 3.63 7.38
C VAL A 142 9.29 3.57 6.40
N ASP A 143 9.21 2.67 5.41
CA ASP A 143 10.17 2.53 4.30
C ASP A 143 9.40 2.63 2.98
N ILE A 144 9.78 3.60 2.12
CA ILE A 144 9.11 3.86 0.83
C ILE A 144 10.17 3.80 -0.28
N ASP A 145 9.90 2.98 -1.29
CA ASP A 145 10.62 2.90 -2.55
C ASP A 145 9.62 3.21 -3.68
N ASP A 146 9.75 4.42 -4.28
CA ASP A 146 8.86 4.90 -5.34
C ASP A 146 9.62 5.19 -6.63
N GLY A 147 9.03 4.78 -7.74
CA GLY A 147 9.58 5.07 -9.06
C GLY A 147 9.29 6.51 -9.51
N SER A 148 8.06 6.99 -9.32
CA SER A 148 7.69 8.35 -9.70
C SER A 148 6.33 8.78 -9.15
N GLY A 149 6.26 9.99 -8.65
CA GLY A 149 5.02 10.55 -8.14
C GLY A 149 5.25 11.57 -7.04
N SER A 150 4.22 11.90 -6.30
CA SER A 150 4.37 12.75 -5.13
C SER A 150 4.17 11.93 -3.87
N ILE A 151 5.04 12.12 -2.90
CA ILE A 151 4.94 11.48 -1.60
C ILE A 151 4.62 12.55 -0.55
N GLU A 152 3.52 12.37 0.16
CA GLU A 152 3.16 13.12 1.35
C GLU A 152 3.16 12.16 2.56
N LEU A 153 3.94 12.50 3.59
CA LEU A 153 4.04 11.70 4.79
C LEU A 153 3.94 12.61 6.01
N SER A 154 3.07 12.26 6.94
CA SER A 154 2.88 13.03 8.17
C SER A 154 2.60 12.15 9.39
N ASP A 155 2.95 12.69 10.58
CA ASP A 155 2.64 12.09 11.88
C ASP A 155 3.19 10.65 12.03
N VAL A 156 4.52 10.46 11.85
CA VAL A 156 5.22 9.18 12.01
C VAL A 156 6.07 9.20 13.28
N GLU A 157 5.87 8.20 14.16
CA GLU A 157 6.62 8.09 15.42
C GLU A 157 7.99 7.39 15.23
N GLY A 158 8.09 6.47 14.26
CA GLY A 158 9.31 5.72 13.94
C GLY A 158 10.27 6.47 13.01
N ALA A 159 11.33 5.77 12.61
CA ALA A 159 12.23 6.24 11.58
C ALA A 159 11.60 6.12 10.19
N VAL A 160 11.93 7.07 9.31
CA VAL A 160 11.44 7.11 7.94
C VAL A 160 12.62 7.01 6.97
N LYS A 161 12.49 6.10 6.00
CA LYS A 161 13.38 6.02 4.86
C LYS A 161 12.58 6.15 3.59
N VAL A 162 13.03 7.02 2.68
CA VAL A 162 12.41 7.24 1.37
C VAL A 162 13.48 7.15 0.29
N ASN A 163 13.22 6.32 -0.72
CA ASN A 163 13.97 6.29 -1.97
C ASN A 163 12.98 6.61 -3.10
N ASP A 164 13.10 7.79 -3.70
CA ASP A 164 12.23 8.26 -4.78
C ASP A 164 13.04 8.47 -6.07
N GLY A 165 12.51 7.98 -7.17
CA GLY A 165 13.09 8.19 -8.48
C GLY A 165 12.83 9.61 -9.01
N SER A 166 11.59 10.12 -8.86
CA SER A 166 11.23 11.48 -9.27
C SER A 166 9.87 11.93 -8.77
N GLY A 167 9.81 13.12 -8.22
CA GLY A 167 8.56 13.69 -7.75
C GLY A 167 8.73 14.80 -6.73
N ASN A 168 7.67 15.12 -6.03
CA ASN A 168 7.74 16.04 -4.91
C ASN A 168 7.55 15.28 -3.60
N LEU A 169 8.45 15.51 -2.66
CA LEU A 169 8.39 14.92 -1.33
C LEU A 169 7.96 16.00 -0.32
N THR A 170 6.96 15.70 0.48
CA THR A 170 6.55 16.49 1.65
C THR A 170 6.52 15.58 2.86
N LEU A 171 7.43 15.83 3.82
CA LEU A 171 7.54 15.01 5.03
C LEU A 171 7.42 15.92 6.25
N GLU A 172 6.45 15.66 7.09
CA GLU A 172 6.15 16.49 8.24
C GLU A 172 5.95 15.64 9.50
N LYS A 173 6.37 16.16 10.66
CA LYS A 173 6.14 15.55 11.98
C LYS A 173 6.62 14.09 12.08
N VAL A 174 7.88 13.87 11.77
CA VAL A 174 8.55 12.58 12.02
C VAL A 174 9.29 12.67 13.34
N SER A 175 8.93 11.82 14.31
CA SER A 175 9.50 11.90 15.67
C SER A 175 10.92 11.34 15.78
N SER A 176 11.41 10.62 14.77
CA SER A 176 12.72 9.96 14.74
C SER A 176 13.55 10.42 13.54
N ASN A 177 14.50 9.58 13.09
CA ASN A 177 15.40 9.89 11.99
C ASN A 177 14.71 9.83 10.63
N LEU A 178 15.20 10.65 9.69
CA LEU A 178 14.73 10.72 8.31
C LEU A 178 15.91 10.52 7.35
N ASP A 179 15.85 9.52 6.50
CA ASP A 179 16.83 9.22 5.44
C ASP A 179 16.13 9.26 4.07
N ILE A 180 16.56 10.18 3.21
CA ILE A 180 15.98 10.42 1.89
C ILE A 180 17.06 10.25 0.82
N THR A 181 16.73 9.48 -0.20
CA THR A 181 17.43 9.47 -1.48
C THR A 181 16.40 9.86 -2.56
N ASP A 182 16.66 10.96 -3.27
CA ASP A 182 15.76 11.47 -4.31
C ASP A 182 16.53 11.70 -5.61
N GLY A 183 15.98 11.16 -6.70
CA GLY A 183 16.56 11.34 -8.02
C GLY A 183 16.32 12.73 -8.61
N SER A 184 15.10 13.27 -8.45
CA SER A 184 14.74 14.60 -8.92
C SER A 184 13.40 15.10 -8.42
N GLY A 185 13.33 16.32 -7.93
CA GLY A 185 12.09 16.93 -7.47
C GLY A 185 12.30 18.00 -6.44
N ASN A 186 11.23 18.36 -5.74
CA ASN A 186 11.31 19.29 -4.63
C ASN A 186 11.08 18.53 -3.32
N ILE A 187 11.97 18.73 -2.36
CA ILE A 187 11.84 18.14 -1.05
C ILE A 187 11.45 19.23 -0.03
N THR A 188 10.37 19.01 0.67
CA THR A 188 9.89 19.84 1.77
C THR A 188 9.89 19.02 3.06
N ILE A 189 10.65 19.46 4.06
CA ILE A 189 10.78 18.76 5.34
C ILE A 189 10.42 19.72 6.46
N ARG A 190 9.58 19.29 7.41
CA ARG A 190 9.15 20.05 8.57
C ARG A 190 9.02 19.18 9.81
N ASP A 191 9.36 19.71 10.96
CA ASP A 191 9.10 19.11 12.28
C ASP A 191 9.66 17.68 12.43
N ILE A 192 10.99 17.53 12.25
CA ILE A 192 11.69 16.25 12.41
C ILE A 192 12.39 16.21 13.77
N GLY A 193 12.12 15.15 14.54
CA GLY A 193 12.66 14.97 15.90
C GLY A 193 14.07 14.39 15.97
N GLY A 194 14.54 13.73 14.90
CA GLY A 194 15.86 13.09 14.82
C GLY A 194 16.78 13.69 13.77
N ASP A 195 17.78 12.92 13.36
CA ASP A 195 18.72 13.30 12.31
C ASP A 195 18.07 13.24 10.93
N VAL A 196 18.45 14.17 10.03
CA VAL A 196 17.97 14.23 8.63
C VAL A 196 19.16 14.04 7.71
N ILE A 197 19.09 13.03 6.85
CA ILE A 197 20.05 12.74 5.78
C ILE A 197 19.31 12.85 4.45
N VAL A 198 19.88 13.63 3.52
CA VAL A 198 19.36 13.76 2.14
C VAL A 198 20.52 13.53 1.17
N ASN A 199 20.37 12.58 0.26
CA ASN A 199 21.35 12.13 -0.73
C ASN A 199 20.90 12.40 -2.15
#